data_d6cd6538b26a047a0567b4b3f2e3cf85
#
_entry.id   d6cd6538b26a047a0567b4b3f2e3cf85
#
_cell.length_a   1.000
_cell.length_b   1.000
_cell.length_c   1.000
_cell.angle_alpha   90.00
_cell.angle_beta   90.00
_cell.angle_gamma   90.00
#
_symmetry.space_group_name_H-M   'P 1'
#
loop_
_entity.id
_entity.type
_entity.pdbx_description
1 polymer ?
#
loop_
_entity_poly.entity_id
_entity_poly.type
_entity_poly.pdbx_seq_one_letter_code
_entity_poly.pdbx_strand_id
1 'polypeptide(L)'
;MNILHYIPICDSIVLLMQPLIEVIIHDLVSGKIYYINGNLSKRKVGDLSLLEPGEFEKNIDQIVYPKINFDGRLIKSVSLPVDNKWLICINADASVFSQMKSLGEVFLNSMKENQPERLFKNDWQEKLHVAIHAFLKEQGFKFDKLSHAQKKMLTNHLFKLGAFAEKNAADYVANILGLGRATIFKYLKEWRNNNGY
;
A
#
# COMPACT_ATOMS: atom_id res chain seq x y z
N MET A 1 -34.39 14.91 10.60
CA MET A 1 -34.32 14.00 9.43
C MET A 1 -34.66 12.58 9.84
N ASN A 2 -35.36 11.76 9.02
CA ASN A 2 -35.77 10.42 9.46
C ASN A 2 -34.61 9.44 9.28
N ILE A 3 -34.16 8.79 10.37
CA ILE A 3 -33.03 7.82 10.36
C ILE A 3 -33.28 6.65 9.39
N LEU A 4 -34.54 6.32 9.11
CA LEU A 4 -34.91 5.25 8.19
C LEU A 4 -34.38 5.47 6.77
N HIS A 5 -34.12 6.72 6.35
CA HIS A 5 -33.57 7.02 5.03
C HIS A 5 -32.09 6.58 4.88
N TYR A 6 -31.38 6.37 5.99
CA TYR A 6 -30.00 5.91 5.98
C TYR A 6 -29.87 4.38 5.94
N ILE A 7 -30.94 3.64 6.33
CA ILE A 7 -30.87 2.17 6.39
C ILE A 7 -30.51 1.54 5.04
N PRO A 8 -31.15 1.93 3.91
CA PRO A 8 -30.77 1.36 2.60
C PRO A 8 -29.30 1.61 2.21
N ILE A 9 -28.73 2.75 2.63
CA ILE A 9 -27.31 3.06 2.42
C ILE A 9 -26.43 2.15 3.28
N CYS A 10 -26.80 1.97 4.56
CA CYS A 10 -26.11 1.06 5.48
C CYS A 10 -26.13 -0.38 4.96
N ASP A 11 -27.30 -0.85 4.47
CA ASP A 11 -27.44 -2.17 3.86
C ASP A 11 -26.54 -2.34 2.64
N SER A 12 -26.47 -1.33 1.77
CA SER A 12 -25.65 -1.35 0.56
C SER A 12 -24.15 -1.41 0.90
N ILE A 13 -23.69 -0.69 1.92
CA ILE A 13 -22.32 -0.73 2.39
C ILE A 13 -21.96 -2.13 2.90
N VAL A 14 -22.84 -2.73 3.71
CA VAL A 14 -22.60 -4.09 4.23
C VAL A 14 -22.60 -5.10 3.09
N LEU A 15 -23.58 -5.04 2.18
CA LEU A 15 -23.67 -5.95 1.04
C LEU A 15 -22.40 -5.91 0.15
N LEU A 16 -21.84 -4.71 -0.07
CA LEU A 16 -20.64 -4.52 -0.88
C LEU A 16 -19.39 -5.14 -0.25
N MET A 17 -19.30 -5.15 1.08
CA MET A 17 -18.07 -5.44 1.80
C MET A 17 -18.15 -6.67 2.72
N GLN A 18 -19.23 -7.46 2.65
CA GLN A 18 -19.34 -8.70 3.45
C GLN A 18 -18.15 -9.63 3.23
N PRO A 19 -17.72 -10.36 4.26
CA PRO A 19 -18.13 -10.33 5.66
C PRO A 19 -17.33 -9.32 6.52
N LEU A 20 -16.61 -8.38 5.90
CA LEU A 20 -15.61 -7.54 6.57
C LEU A 20 -16.21 -6.28 7.22
N ILE A 21 -17.50 -6.00 7.03
CA ILE A 21 -18.14 -4.76 7.51
C ILE A 21 -19.36 -5.06 8.37
N GLU A 22 -19.53 -4.21 9.39
CA GLU A 22 -20.72 -4.10 10.21
C GLU A 22 -21.09 -2.63 10.33
N VAL A 23 -22.37 -2.30 10.16
CA VAL A 23 -22.91 -0.96 10.41
C VAL A 23 -23.88 -1.02 11.57
N ILE A 24 -23.69 -0.11 12.54
CA ILE A 24 -24.55 0.02 13.74
C ILE A 24 -25.09 1.44 13.78
N ILE A 25 -26.40 1.57 14.04
CA ILE A 25 -27.01 2.86 14.38
C ILE A 25 -27.41 2.82 15.85
N HIS A 26 -26.84 3.74 16.61
CA HIS A 26 -27.16 3.94 18.02
C HIS A 26 -28.21 5.04 18.16
N ASP A 27 -29.22 4.80 18.99
CA ASP A 27 -30.13 5.83 19.48
C ASP A 27 -29.51 6.44 20.76
N LEU A 28 -29.01 7.67 20.66
CA LEU A 28 -28.34 8.37 21.75
C LEU A 28 -29.32 8.76 22.86
N VAL A 29 -30.64 8.84 22.59
CA VAL A 29 -31.66 9.16 23.59
C VAL A 29 -31.96 7.97 24.46
N SER A 30 -32.18 6.80 23.86
CA SER A 30 -32.48 5.57 24.61
C SER A 30 -31.19 4.85 25.09
N GLY A 31 -30.01 5.20 24.60
CA GLY A 31 -28.75 4.52 24.87
C GLY A 31 -28.68 3.09 24.33
N LYS A 32 -29.43 2.77 23.29
CA LYS A 32 -29.55 1.41 22.72
C LYS A 32 -29.20 1.38 21.25
N ILE A 33 -28.89 0.16 20.77
CA ILE A 33 -28.74 -0.10 19.34
C ILE A 33 -30.13 -0.11 18.68
N TYR A 34 -30.32 0.79 17.74
CA TYR A 34 -31.56 0.91 16.96
C TYR A 34 -31.53 0.00 15.72
N TYR A 35 -30.38 -0.11 15.08
CA TYR A 35 -30.17 -0.90 13.86
C TYR A 35 -28.76 -1.47 13.83
N ILE A 36 -28.62 -2.68 13.31
CA ILE A 36 -27.34 -3.32 13.06
C ILE A 36 -27.45 -4.23 11.84
N ASN A 37 -26.44 -4.16 10.96
CA ASN A 37 -26.26 -5.10 9.85
C ASN A 37 -24.77 -5.47 9.78
N GLY A 38 -24.48 -6.74 9.51
CA GLY A 38 -23.16 -7.35 9.66
C GLY A 38 -23.06 -8.17 10.95
N ASN A 39 -21.90 -8.79 11.20
CA ASN A 39 -21.72 -9.71 12.33
C ASN A 39 -20.30 -9.66 12.89
N LEU A 40 -19.72 -8.47 13.03
CA LEU A 40 -18.36 -8.33 13.61
C LEU A 40 -18.40 -8.31 15.13
N SER A 41 -19.35 -7.58 15.73
CA SER A 41 -19.41 -7.37 17.19
C SER A 41 -20.27 -8.39 17.93
N LYS A 42 -21.05 -9.21 17.25
CA LYS A 42 -22.08 -10.11 17.81
C LYS A 42 -23.18 -9.41 18.61
N ARG A 43 -23.29 -8.09 18.49
CA ARG A 43 -24.32 -7.28 19.13
C ARG A 43 -25.64 -7.42 18.38
N LYS A 44 -26.73 -7.01 19.04
CA LYS A 44 -28.09 -7.10 18.51
C LYS A 44 -28.86 -5.78 18.71
N VAL A 45 -29.91 -5.59 17.93
CA VAL A 45 -30.85 -4.51 18.14
C VAL A 45 -31.42 -4.60 19.56
N GLY A 46 -31.46 -3.47 20.26
CA GLY A 46 -31.93 -3.35 21.65
C GLY A 46 -30.82 -3.50 22.70
N ASP A 47 -29.60 -3.97 22.35
CA ASP A 47 -28.48 -4.00 23.26
C ASP A 47 -28.07 -2.57 23.67
N LEU A 48 -27.50 -2.42 24.88
CA LEU A 48 -26.96 -1.14 25.32
C LEU A 48 -25.84 -0.65 24.42
N SER A 49 -25.87 0.62 24.07
CA SER A 49 -24.86 1.26 23.22
C SER A 49 -23.46 1.27 23.83
N LEU A 50 -23.34 1.34 25.15
CA LEU A 50 -22.08 1.48 25.92
C LEU A 50 -21.26 2.71 25.47
N LEU A 51 -21.96 3.75 24.99
CA LEU A 51 -21.37 5.02 24.62
C LEU A 51 -21.46 5.97 25.82
N GLU A 52 -20.39 6.72 26.08
CA GLU A 52 -20.40 7.76 27.11
C GLU A 52 -21.28 8.93 26.66
N PRO A 53 -22.35 9.29 27.42
CA PRO A 53 -23.18 10.45 27.09
C PRO A 53 -22.34 11.73 27.18
N GLY A 54 -22.40 12.59 26.19
CA GLY A 54 -21.77 13.93 26.21
C GLY A 54 -20.42 14.07 25.53
N GLU A 55 -19.71 13.00 25.20
CA GLU A 55 -18.48 13.11 24.40
C GLU A 55 -18.74 13.43 22.91
N PHE A 56 -19.96 13.20 22.44
CA PHE A 56 -20.35 13.37 21.04
C PHE A 56 -20.80 14.80 20.68
N GLU A 57 -20.93 15.70 21.64
CA GLU A 57 -21.41 17.07 21.40
C GLU A 57 -20.32 18.05 20.96
N LYS A 58 -19.06 17.71 21.05
CA LYS A 58 -17.98 18.71 20.99
C LYS A 58 -16.97 18.59 19.84
N ASN A 59 -17.18 17.99 18.75
CA ASN A 59 -16.27 17.93 17.57
C ASN A 59 -16.07 16.52 16.99
N ILE A 60 -17.15 15.81 16.70
CA ILE A 60 -16.99 14.61 15.89
C ILE A 60 -17.26 14.97 14.44
N ASP A 61 -16.35 15.70 13.84
CA ASP A 61 -16.10 15.58 12.40
C ASP A 61 -15.55 14.17 12.17
N GLN A 62 -16.15 13.42 11.24
CA GLN A 62 -15.80 12.08 10.80
C GLN A 62 -14.45 11.51 11.32
N ILE A 63 -14.45 11.02 12.56
CA ILE A 63 -13.22 10.48 13.15
C ILE A 63 -13.07 9.03 12.69
N VAL A 64 -11.95 8.76 12.01
CA VAL A 64 -11.52 7.39 11.74
C VAL A 64 -10.57 6.94 12.84
N TYR A 65 -10.93 5.87 13.55
CA TYR A 65 -10.13 5.37 14.66
C TYR A 65 -10.03 3.85 14.68
N PRO A 66 -8.92 3.31 15.20
CA PRO A 66 -8.79 1.88 15.44
C PRO A 66 -9.49 1.48 16.75
N LYS A 67 -10.06 0.29 16.79
CA LYS A 67 -10.50 -0.36 18.03
C LYS A 67 -10.21 -1.86 17.97
N ILE A 68 -10.15 -2.49 19.13
CA ILE A 68 -10.02 -3.96 19.23
C ILE A 68 -11.41 -4.53 19.52
N ASN A 69 -11.80 -5.52 18.72
CA ASN A 69 -13.05 -6.25 18.93
C ASN A 69 -12.91 -7.25 20.08
N PHE A 70 -14.03 -7.79 20.59
CA PHE A 70 -14.05 -8.75 21.70
C PHE A 70 -13.22 -10.04 21.42
N ASP A 71 -13.02 -10.38 20.17
CA ASP A 71 -12.25 -11.54 19.70
C ASP A 71 -10.80 -11.20 19.32
N GLY A 72 -10.33 -10.01 19.64
CA GLY A 72 -8.96 -9.54 19.39
C GLY A 72 -8.73 -8.99 17.98
N ARG A 73 -9.73 -8.98 17.10
CA ARG A 73 -9.57 -8.42 15.76
C ARG A 73 -9.40 -6.92 15.77
N LEU A 74 -8.49 -6.42 14.92
CA LEU A 74 -8.33 -5.00 14.68
C LEU A 74 -9.46 -4.48 13.78
N ILE A 75 -10.24 -3.55 14.30
CA ILE A 75 -11.35 -2.92 13.61
C ILE A 75 -10.99 -1.46 13.29
N LYS A 76 -11.21 -1.04 12.06
CA LYS A 76 -11.20 0.37 11.67
C LYS A 76 -12.63 0.88 11.72
N SER A 77 -12.89 1.90 12.54
CA SER A 77 -14.21 2.44 12.76
C SER A 77 -14.33 3.88 12.27
N VAL A 78 -15.51 4.21 11.76
CA VAL A 78 -15.93 5.59 11.47
C VAL A 78 -17.24 5.82 12.19
N SER A 79 -17.36 6.94 12.92
CA SER A 79 -18.60 7.34 13.57
C SER A 79 -19.12 8.64 12.97
N LEU A 80 -20.40 8.65 12.62
CA LEU A 80 -21.09 9.78 12.02
C LEU A 80 -22.30 10.17 12.88
N PRO A 81 -22.29 11.31 13.55
CA PRO A 81 -23.46 11.82 14.26
C PRO A 81 -24.52 12.33 13.29
N VAL A 82 -25.78 12.07 13.58
CA VAL A 82 -26.93 12.51 12.79
C VAL A 82 -27.98 13.11 13.72
N ASP A 83 -28.34 14.38 13.48
CA ASP A 83 -29.38 15.14 14.20
C ASP A 83 -29.19 15.13 15.74
N ASN A 84 -27.98 15.05 16.27
CA ASN A 84 -27.67 14.93 17.72
C ASN A 84 -28.49 13.85 18.46
N LYS A 85 -29.14 12.98 17.73
CA LYS A 85 -29.97 11.90 18.24
C LYS A 85 -29.43 10.52 17.89
N TRP A 86 -28.74 10.42 16.77
CA TRP A 86 -28.26 9.16 16.23
C TRP A 86 -26.76 9.17 16.03
N LEU A 87 -26.12 8.03 16.20
CA LEU A 87 -24.75 7.81 15.82
C LEU A 87 -24.67 6.60 14.90
N ILE A 88 -24.24 6.80 13.66
CA ILE A 88 -23.97 5.74 12.70
C ILE A 88 -22.51 5.34 12.83
N CYS A 89 -22.23 4.10 13.20
CA CYS A 89 -20.88 3.53 13.28
C CYS A 89 -20.67 2.52 12.17
N ILE A 90 -19.67 2.74 11.32
CA ILE A 90 -19.23 1.80 10.29
C ILE A 90 -17.95 1.16 10.80
N ASN A 91 -17.97 -0.16 10.97
CA ASN A 91 -16.85 -0.95 11.51
C ASN A 91 -16.34 -1.87 10.41
N ALA A 92 -15.05 -1.79 10.11
CA ALA A 92 -14.40 -2.64 9.12
C ALA A 92 -13.32 -3.51 9.79
N ASP A 93 -13.34 -4.81 9.53
CA ASP A 93 -12.29 -5.73 9.97
C ASP A 93 -11.00 -5.46 9.19
N ALA A 94 -10.02 -4.91 9.88
CA ALA A 94 -8.70 -4.59 9.33
C ALA A 94 -7.65 -5.68 9.62
N SER A 95 -8.02 -6.77 10.30
CA SER A 95 -7.08 -7.80 10.74
C SER A 95 -6.36 -8.48 9.58
N VAL A 96 -7.06 -8.75 8.48
CA VAL A 96 -6.47 -9.36 7.28
C VAL A 96 -5.36 -8.48 6.73
N PHE A 97 -5.58 -7.17 6.63
CA PHE A 97 -4.57 -6.23 6.14
C PHE A 97 -3.39 -6.11 7.12
N SER A 98 -3.65 -6.16 8.43
CA SER A 98 -2.60 -6.18 9.45
C SER A 98 -1.74 -7.44 9.34
N GLN A 99 -2.35 -8.61 9.15
CA GLN A 99 -1.63 -9.87 8.93
C GLN A 99 -0.81 -9.87 7.64
N MET A 100 -1.36 -9.36 6.53
CA MET A 100 -0.62 -9.20 5.27
C MET A 100 0.59 -8.28 5.43
N LYS A 101 0.44 -7.17 6.16
CA LYS A 101 1.55 -6.27 6.47
C LYS A 101 2.64 -7.00 7.27
N SER A 102 2.26 -7.71 8.35
CA SER A 102 3.21 -8.46 9.18
C SER A 102 3.92 -9.56 8.39
N LEU A 103 3.21 -10.29 7.53
CA LEU A 103 3.80 -11.30 6.66
C LEU A 103 4.80 -10.66 5.69
N GLY A 104 4.45 -9.52 5.09
CA GLY A 104 5.35 -8.76 4.24
C GLY A 104 6.61 -8.29 4.97
N GLU A 105 6.46 -7.82 6.21
CA GLU A 105 7.59 -7.41 7.06
C GLU A 105 8.53 -8.58 7.38
N VAL A 106 7.97 -9.74 7.73
CA VAL A 106 8.78 -10.96 7.97
C VAL A 106 9.56 -11.36 6.71
N PHE A 107 8.89 -11.38 5.56
CA PHE A 107 9.53 -11.71 4.29
C PHE A 107 10.63 -10.70 3.91
N LEU A 108 10.36 -9.39 4.03
CA LEU A 108 11.33 -8.35 3.71
C LEU A 108 12.49 -8.29 4.71
N ASN A 109 12.26 -8.62 5.99
CA ASN A 109 13.32 -8.65 6.99
C ASN A 109 14.32 -9.78 6.74
N SER A 110 13.88 -10.91 6.18
CA SER A 110 14.78 -11.99 5.77
C SER A 110 15.71 -11.60 4.62
N MET A 111 15.35 -10.55 3.85
CA MET A 111 16.17 -10.02 2.76
C MET A 111 17.23 -8.99 3.21
N LYS A 112 17.26 -8.61 4.51
CA LYS A 112 18.23 -7.61 5.03
C LYS A 112 19.62 -8.19 5.27
N GLU A 113 19.77 -9.50 5.21
CA GLU A 113 21.09 -10.13 5.27
C GLU A 113 21.80 -9.87 3.96
N ASN A 114 23.03 -9.34 4.07
CA ASN A 114 23.87 -9.03 2.93
C ASN A 114 24.03 -10.29 2.05
N GLN A 115 23.87 -10.13 0.75
CA GLN A 115 24.18 -11.17 -0.23
C GLN A 115 25.57 -11.76 0.10
N PRO A 116 25.72 -13.08 0.12
CA PRO A 116 27.03 -13.68 0.32
C PRO A 116 27.94 -13.28 -0.85
N GLU A 117 28.77 -12.25 -0.66
CA GLU A 117 29.69 -11.72 -1.67
C GLU A 117 30.50 -12.81 -2.37
N ARG A 118 30.77 -13.91 -1.66
CA ARG A 118 31.54 -15.04 -2.19
C ARG A 118 30.81 -15.83 -3.29
N LEU A 119 29.47 -15.89 -3.27
CA LEU A 119 28.69 -16.64 -4.26
C LEU A 119 28.56 -15.88 -5.58
N PHE A 120 28.53 -14.54 -5.52
CA PHE A 120 28.27 -13.68 -6.69
C PHE A 120 29.48 -12.84 -7.11
N LYS A 121 30.68 -13.14 -6.59
CA LYS A 121 31.90 -12.34 -6.80
C LYS A 121 32.23 -12.11 -8.28
N ASN A 122 31.90 -13.06 -9.15
CA ASN A 122 32.15 -13.00 -10.59
C ASN A 122 30.89 -12.84 -11.44
N ASP A 123 29.73 -12.69 -10.81
CA ASP A 123 28.48 -12.48 -11.54
C ASP A 123 28.30 -11.00 -11.86
N TRP A 124 28.79 -10.63 -13.07
CA TRP A 124 28.65 -9.26 -13.56
C TRP A 124 27.19 -8.88 -13.84
N GLN A 125 26.30 -9.83 -14.14
CA GLN A 125 24.89 -9.57 -14.37
C GLN A 125 24.21 -9.16 -13.07
N GLU A 126 24.49 -9.86 -11.97
CA GLU A 126 23.96 -9.50 -10.66
C GLU A 126 24.44 -8.11 -10.20
N LYS A 127 25.75 -7.82 -10.37
CA LYS A 127 26.28 -6.48 -10.09
C LYS A 127 25.59 -5.39 -10.91
N LEU A 128 25.23 -5.69 -12.16
CA LEU A 128 24.52 -4.77 -13.03
C LEU A 128 23.08 -4.56 -12.53
N HIS A 129 22.38 -5.63 -12.10
CA HIS A 129 21.05 -5.51 -11.51
C HIS A 129 21.06 -4.66 -10.24
N VAL A 130 22.02 -4.88 -9.35
CA VAL A 130 22.19 -4.07 -8.13
C VAL A 130 22.41 -2.60 -8.47
N ALA A 131 23.25 -2.30 -9.46
CA ALA A 131 23.52 -0.92 -9.91
C ALA A 131 22.26 -0.27 -10.51
N ILE A 132 21.49 -1.01 -11.33
CA ILE A 132 20.22 -0.55 -11.87
C ILE A 132 19.26 -0.23 -10.72
N HIS A 133 19.09 -1.14 -9.78
CA HIS A 133 18.15 -0.97 -8.66
C HIS A 133 18.51 0.21 -7.77
N ALA A 134 19.82 0.39 -7.47
CA ALA A 134 20.31 1.52 -6.70
C ALA A 134 20.01 2.86 -7.39
N PHE A 135 20.31 2.95 -8.70
CA PHE A 135 20.00 4.15 -9.49
C PHE A 135 18.50 4.48 -9.51
N LEU A 136 17.66 3.48 -9.75
CA LEU A 136 16.21 3.68 -9.78
C LEU A 136 15.68 4.19 -8.45
N LYS A 137 16.17 3.62 -7.34
CA LYS A 137 15.79 4.03 -5.98
C LYS A 137 16.23 5.47 -5.69
N GLU A 138 17.45 5.83 -6.05
CA GLU A 138 18.00 7.18 -5.87
C GLU A 138 17.21 8.23 -6.67
N GLN A 139 16.84 7.91 -7.92
CA GLN A 139 16.12 8.83 -8.80
C GLN A 139 14.59 8.78 -8.59
N GLY A 140 14.07 7.89 -7.76
CA GLY A 140 12.64 7.70 -7.56
C GLY A 140 11.89 7.15 -8.80
N PHE A 141 12.60 6.47 -9.70
CA PHE A 141 12.02 5.92 -10.93
C PHE A 141 11.48 4.51 -10.72
N LYS A 142 10.42 4.16 -11.48
CA LYS A 142 9.89 2.79 -11.57
C LYS A 142 10.38 2.14 -12.85
N PHE A 143 10.92 0.93 -12.74
CA PHE A 143 11.53 0.22 -13.86
C PHE A 143 10.57 0.00 -15.04
N ASP A 144 9.33 -0.39 -14.75
CA ASP A 144 8.26 -0.67 -15.71
C ASP A 144 7.73 0.59 -16.44
N LYS A 145 8.08 1.80 -15.94
CA LYS A 145 7.58 3.08 -16.44
C LYS A 145 8.68 4.02 -16.94
N LEU A 146 9.87 3.49 -17.23
CA LEU A 146 10.98 4.29 -17.69
C LEU A 146 10.71 4.89 -19.08
N SER A 147 10.75 6.21 -19.18
CA SER A 147 10.77 6.92 -20.46
C SER A 147 12.08 6.69 -21.21
N HIS A 148 12.10 6.99 -22.51
CA HIS A 148 13.32 6.84 -23.32
C HIS A 148 14.49 7.69 -22.80
N ALA A 149 14.22 8.91 -22.30
CA ALA A 149 15.23 9.76 -21.68
C ALA A 149 15.79 9.15 -20.39
N GLN A 150 14.94 8.60 -19.53
CA GLN A 150 15.35 7.93 -18.30
C GLN A 150 16.18 6.67 -18.58
N LYS A 151 15.81 5.88 -19.60
CA LYS A 151 16.60 4.74 -20.08
C LYS A 151 18.00 5.19 -20.55
N LYS A 152 18.10 6.32 -21.27
CA LYS A 152 19.39 6.90 -21.66
C LYS A 152 20.21 7.34 -20.44
N MET A 153 19.58 7.97 -19.44
CA MET A 153 20.25 8.35 -18.18
C MET A 153 20.77 7.14 -17.42
N LEU A 154 19.97 6.09 -17.25
CA LEU A 154 20.38 4.85 -16.62
C LEU A 154 21.52 4.19 -17.38
N THR A 155 21.45 4.11 -18.71
CA THR A 155 22.54 3.55 -19.54
C THR A 155 23.85 4.34 -19.37
N ASN A 156 23.78 5.67 -19.26
CA ASN A 156 24.94 6.52 -18.99
C ASN A 156 25.53 6.27 -17.59
N HIS A 157 24.67 6.09 -16.58
CA HIS A 157 25.12 5.72 -15.25
C HIS A 157 25.88 4.39 -15.25
N LEU A 158 25.35 3.36 -15.91
CA LEU A 158 26.01 2.07 -16.07
C LEU A 158 27.33 2.17 -16.85
N PHE A 159 27.40 3.05 -17.86
CA PHE A 159 28.62 3.32 -18.60
C PHE A 159 29.71 3.89 -17.70
N LYS A 160 29.37 4.87 -16.85
CA LYS A 160 30.31 5.47 -15.89
C LYS A 160 30.83 4.48 -14.84
N LEU A 161 30.00 3.48 -14.48
CA LEU A 161 30.39 2.39 -13.59
C LEU A 161 31.26 1.31 -14.28
N GLY A 162 31.54 1.44 -15.58
CA GLY A 162 32.31 0.45 -16.32
C GLY A 162 31.57 -0.85 -16.66
N ALA A 163 30.26 -0.88 -16.52
CA ALA A 163 29.45 -2.08 -16.73
C ALA A 163 29.55 -2.67 -18.15
N PHE A 164 29.98 -1.88 -19.13
CA PHE A 164 30.13 -2.31 -20.53
C PHE A 164 31.53 -2.85 -20.88
N ALA A 165 32.38 -3.09 -19.89
CA ALA A 165 33.67 -3.78 -20.10
C ALA A 165 33.48 -5.29 -20.32
N GLU A 166 32.39 -5.85 -19.79
CA GLU A 166 32.09 -7.28 -19.87
C GLU A 166 31.56 -7.67 -21.25
N LYS A 167 31.95 -8.88 -21.69
CA LYS A 167 31.45 -9.43 -22.96
C LYS A 167 29.93 -9.55 -22.95
N ASN A 168 29.28 -9.11 -24.03
CA ASN A 168 27.82 -9.12 -24.19
C ASN A 168 27.04 -8.17 -23.26
N ALA A 169 27.68 -7.35 -22.43
CA ALA A 169 27.00 -6.44 -21.53
C ALA A 169 26.08 -5.44 -22.28
N ALA A 170 26.50 -4.95 -23.45
CA ALA A 170 25.68 -4.05 -24.25
C ALA A 170 24.39 -4.71 -24.75
N ASP A 171 24.44 -5.97 -25.15
CA ASP A 171 23.26 -6.73 -25.59
C ASP A 171 22.34 -7.04 -24.42
N TYR A 172 22.92 -7.37 -23.29
CA TYR A 172 22.17 -7.64 -22.05
C TYR A 172 21.41 -6.41 -21.57
N VAL A 173 22.08 -5.25 -21.49
CA VAL A 173 21.44 -3.98 -21.11
C VAL A 173 20.37 -3.57 -22.11
N ALA A 174 20.58 -3.78 -23.40
CA ALA A 174 19.58 -3.54 -24.45
C ALA A 174 18.31 -4.34 -24.17
N ASN A 175 18.46 -5.63 -23.89
CA ASN A 175 17.32 -6.52 -23.58
C ASN A 175 16.59 -6.10 -22.32
N ILE A 176 17.30 -5.85 -21.21
CA ILE A 176 16.70 -5.44 -19.93
C ILE A 176 15.91 -4.14 -20.08
N LEU A 177 16.46 -3.15 -20.77
CA LEU A 177 15.81 -1.85 -20.93
C LEU A 177 14.81 -1.79 -22.06
N GLY A 178 14.63 -2.89 -22.83
CA GLY A 178 13.77 -2.91 -24.02
C GLY A 178 14.22 -1.84 -25.04
N LEU A 179 15.55 -1.72 -25.25
CA LEU A 179 16.15 -0.85 -26.26
C LEU A 179 16.76 -1.69 -27.38
N GLY A 180 16.80 -1.11 -28.58
CA GLY A 180 17.52 -1.77 -29.66
C GLY A 180 19.05 -1.79 -29.39
N ARG A 181 19.73 -2.90 -29.76
CA ARG A 181 21.18 -3.03 -29.68
C ARG A 181 21.91 -1.82 -30.31
N ALA A 182 21.48 -1.41 -31.50
CA ALA A 182 22.04 -0.25 -32.20
C ALA A 182 21.96 1.05 -31.36
N THR A 183 20.89 1.22 -30.58
CA THR A 183 20.70 2.37 -29.71
C THR A 183 21.74 2.41 -28.59
N ILE A 184 21.99 1.26 -27.92
CA ILE A 184 23.03 1.16 -26.89
C ILE A 184 24.40 1.46 -27.48
N PHE A 185 24.77 0.85 -28.61
CA PHE A 185 26.07 1.10 -29.25
C PHE A 185 26.23 2.54 -29.70
N LYS A 186 25.16 3.20 -30.17
CA LYS A 186 25.18 4.63 -30.49
C LYS A 186 25.48 5.46 -29.24
N TYR A 187 24.86 5.18 -28.10
CA TYR A 187 25.14 5.87 -26.85
C TYR A 187 26.57 5.67 -26.38
N LEU A 188 27.04 4.43 -26.39
CA LEU A 188 28.43 4.11 -25.99
C LEU A 188 29.46 4.83 -26.87
N LYS A 189 29.23 4.90 -28.19
CA LYS A 189 30.09 5.62 -29.12
C LYS A 189 30.11 7.12 -28.84
N GLU A 190 28.92 7.71 -28.61
CA GLU A 190 28.75 9.13 -28.26
C GLU A 190 29.59 9.47 -27.01
N TRP A 191 29.46 8.66 -25.95
CA TRP A 191 30.11 8.96 -24.65
C TRP A 191 31.61 8.65 -24.65
N ARG A 192 32.07 7.66 -25.40
CA ARG A 192 33.52 7.42 -25.59
C ARG A 192 34.21 8.58 -26.29
N ASN A 193 33.55 9.11 -27.34
CA ASN A 193 34.10 10.26 -28.09
C ASN A 193 34.13 11.54 -27.23
N ASN A 194 33.16 11.74 -26.33
CA ASN A 194 33.09 12.93 -25.47
C ASN A 194 34.04 12.86 -24.26
N ASN A 195 34.48 11.67 -23.85
CA ASN A 195 35.36 11.48 -22.70
C ASN A 195 36.86 11.29 -23.10
N GLY A 196 37.21 11.42 -24.37
CA GLY A 196 38.61 11.43 -24.81
C GLY A 196 39.35 10.09 -24.70
N TYR A 197 38.63 8.94 -24.77
CA TYR A 197 39.21 7.61 -24.90
C TYR A 197 39.19 7.13 -26.34
#